data_f83a883aac3b8c191c9b2f333be4b118
#
_entry.id   f83a883aac3b8c191c9b2f333be4b118
#
_cell.length_a   1.000
_cell.length_b   1.000
_cell.length_c   1.000
_cell.angle_alpha   90.00
_cell.angle_beta   90.00
_cell.angle_gamma   90.00
#
_symmetry.space_group_name_H-M   'P 1'
#
loop_
_entity.id
_entity.type
_entity.pdbx_description
1 polymer ?
#
loop_
_entity_poly.entity_id
_entity_poly.type
_entity_poly.pdbx_seq_one_letter_code
_entity_poly.pdbx_strand_id
1 'polypeptide(L)'
;LDPSWPLPLLSLARYAEDRSDAERALSLLRRAGMPEDHEIVTQLQRYRPAPRTGLGRNERCWCGSGRKYKVCHLNREQVPLEDRVGWLYRKAATDVMDGEFGPLMLACARERAAYSDSPEALDRALHEDPLVLDVVLFEGGAFEDFLALRGHLLPGDERSLAEQWLLVERSVHEVVAVRPGEGMTVRDVRTGDICEVSELSASSMVRVGEFYC
;
A
#
# COMPACT_ATOMS: atom_id res chain seq x y z
N LEU A 1 -24.25 24.22 -7.17
CA LEU A 1 -23.02 23.67 -6.56
C LEU A 1 -21.87 23.98 -7.51
N ASP A 2 -20.79 24.59 -6.99
CA ASP A 2 -19.60 24.87 -7.77
C ASP A 2 -18.88 23.54 -8.11
N PRO A 3 -18.75 23.18 -9.40
CA PRO A 3 -18.11 21.92 -9.82
C PRO A 3 -16.60 21.89 -9.58
N SER A 4 -15.99 23.03 -9.18
CA SER A 4 -14.59 23.15 -8.85
C SER A 4 -14.32 23.15 -7.33
N TRP A 5 -15.36 23.01 -6.49
CA TRP A 5 -15.16 22.99 -5.05
C TRP A 5 -14.24 21.85 -4.62
N PRO A 6 -13.11 22.15 -3.95
CA PRO A 6 -12.05 21.15 -3.73
C PRO A 6 -12.49 19.96 -2.87
N LEU A 7 -13.20 20.16 -1.76
CA LEU A 7 -13.52 19.11 -0.81
C LEU A 7 -14.27 17.90 -1.42
N PRO A 8 -15.36 18.08 -2.20
CA PRO A 8 -16.02 16.95 -2.87
C PRO A 8 -15.11 16.28 -3.90
N LEU A 9 -14.24 17.03 -4.57
CA LEU A 9 -13.30 16.47 -5.55
C LEU A 9 -12.24 15.60 -4.86
N LEU A 10 -11.72 16.01 -3.71
CA LEU A 10 -10.80 15.19 -2.89
C LEU A 10 -11.48 13.91 -2.40
N SER A 11 -12.71 14.00 -1.90
CA SER A 11 -13.48 12.82 -1.49
C SER A 11 -13.71 11.85 -2.66
N LEU A 12 -14.07 12.37 -3.84
CA LEU A 12 -14.22 11.55 -5.04
C LEU A 12 -12.91 10.94 -5.52
N ALA A 13 -11.78 11.67 -5.38
CA ALA A 13 -10.45 11.12 -5.67
C ALA A 13 -10.14 9.93 -4.75
N ARG A 14 -10.44 10.05 -3.45
CA ARG A 14 -10.30 8.96 -2.48
C ARG A 14 -11.10 7.71 -2.91
N TYR A 15 -12.37 7.89 -3.32
CA TYR A 15 -13.18 6.78 -3.83
C TYR A 15 -12.61 6.15 -5.12
N ALA A 16 -11.96 6.96 -5.97
CA ALA A 16 -11.29 6.44 -7.17
C ALA A 16 -10.03 5.65 -6.79
N GLU A 17 -9.28 6.10 -5.79
CA GLU A 17 -8.13 5.37 -5.22
C GLU A 17 -8.55 4.01 -4.68
N ASP A 18 -9.61 3.94 -3.87
CA ASP A 18 -10.10 2.67 -3.35
C ASP A 18 -10.40 1.65 -4.46
N ARG A 19 -10.92 2.13 -5.58
CA ARG A 19 -11.19 1.31 -6.79
C ARG A 19 -9.97 1.06 -7.65
N SER A 20 -8.79 1.49 -7.23
CA SER A 20 -7.54 1.42 -8.01
C SER A 20 -7.63 2.09 -9.37
N ASP A 21 -8.46 3.14 -9.48
CA ASP A 21 -8.59 3.99 -10.66
C ASP A 21 -7.70 5.23 -10.54
N ALA A 22 -6.38 5.01 -10.75
CA ALA A 22 -5.38 6.07 -10.61
C ALA A 22 -5.62 7.24 -11.59
N GLU A 23 -6.09 6.97 -12.81
CA GLU A 23 -6.34 8.02 -13.78
C GLU A 23 -7.48 8.94 -13.37
N ARG A 24 -8.56 8.36 -12.86
CA ARG A 24 -9.68 9.13 -12.33
C ARG A 24 -9.29 9.90 -11.07
N ALA A 25 -8.55 9.28 -10.15
CA ALA A 25 -8.04 9.95 -8.95
C ALA A 25 -7.19 11.17 -9.32
N LEU A 26 -6.20 11.02 -10.19
CA LEU A 26 -5.36 12.11 -10.69
C LEU A 26 -6.16 13.23 -11.38
N SER A 27 -7.14 12.88 -12.21
CA SER A 27 -8.02 13.86 -12.85
C SER A 27 -8.80 14.69 -11.83
N LEU A 28 -9.29 14.06 -10.76
CA LEU A 28 -10.04 14.73 -9.69
C LEU A 28 -9.14 15.61 -8.83
N LEU A 29 -7.94 15.14 -8.48
CA LEU A 29 -6.95 15.91 -7.73
C LEU A 29 -6.52 17.18 -8.49
N ARG A 30 -6.24 17.08 -9.80
CA ARG A 30 -5.94 18.25 -10.65
C ARG A 30 -7.08 19.26 -10.67
N ARG A 31 -8.32 18.79 -10.79
CA ARG A 31 -9.50 19.65 -10.74
C ARG A 31 -9.70 20.30 -9.37
N ALA A 32 -9.25 19.66 -8.30
CA ALA A 32 -9.23 20.21 -6.95
C ALA A 32 -8.11 21.23 -6.74
N GLY A 33 -7.24 21.44 -7.74
CA GLY A 33 -6.11 22.36 -7.66
C GLY A 33 -4.86 21.77 -7.01
N MET A 34 -4.78 20.42 -6.87
CA MET A 34 -3.60 19.76 -6.32
C MET A 34 -2.39 19.93 -7.25
N PRO A 35 -1.23 20.40 -6.74
CA PRO A 35 -0.01 20.56 -7.54
C PRO A 35 0.49 19.23 -8.10
N GLU A 36 1.12 19.25 -9.28
CA GLU A 36 1.65 18.05 -9.94
C GLU A 36 2.83 17.41 -9.17
N ASP A 37 3.57 18.20 -8.39
CA ASP A 37 4.67 17.77 -7.54
C ASP A 37 4.22 17.34 -6.13
N HIS A 38 2.94 17.43 -5.83
CA HIS A 38 2.40 16.92 -4.56
C HIS A 38 2.62 15.43 -4.44
N GLU A 39 2.99 14.97 -3.25
CA GLU A 39 3.37 13.59 -2.99
C GLU A 39 2.32 12.58 -3.48
N ILE A 40 1.05 12.79 -3.16
CA ILE A 40 -0.04 11.89 -3.58
C ILE A 40 -0.16 11.80 -5.11
N VAL A 41 0.03 12.93 -5.83
CA VAL A 41 -0.02 12.96 -7.30
C VAL A 41 1.15 12.17 -7.87
N THR A 42 2.35 12.40 -7.36
CA THR A 42 3.57 11.69 -7.78
C THR A 42 3.47 10.19 -7.53
N GLN A 43 2.92 9.80 -6.39
CA GLN A 43 2.72 8.39 -6.06
C GLN A 43 1.67 7.73 -6.98
N LEU A 44 0.52 8.38 -7.21
CA LEU A 44 -0.53 7.85 -8.07
C LEU A 44 -0.11 7.70 -9.53
N GLN A 45 0.81 8.52 -10.00
CA GLN A 45 1.37 8.38 -11.36
C GLN A 45 2.02 7.01 -11.60
N ARG A 46 2.60 6.38 -10.56
CA ARG A 46 3.21 5.04 -10.62
C ARG A 46 2.19 3.93 -10.89
N TYR A 47 0.93 4.16 -10.51
CA TYR A 47 -0.16 3.18 -10.65
C TYR A 47 -1.03 3.43 -11.88
N ARG A 48 -0.59 4.29 -12.80
CA ARG A 48 -1.25 4.46 -14.08
C ARG A 48 -1.01 3.24 -14.96
N PRO A 49 -2.08 2.60 -15.45
CA PRO A 49 -1.91 1.47 -16.33
C PRO A 49 -1.24 1.91 -17.64
N ALA A 50 -0.24 1.18 -18.06
CA ALA A 50 0.39 1.39 -19.36
C ALA A 50 -0.09 0.33 -20.36
N PRO A 51 -0.35 0.70 -21.64
CA PRO A 51 -0.64 -0.29 -22.68
C PRO A 51 0.51 -1.29 -22.80
N ARG A 52 0.18 -2.57 -22.96
CA ARG A 52 1.20 -3.60 -23.15
C ARG A 52 2.03 -3.34 -24.41
N THR A 53 3.34 -3.27 -24.23
CA THR A 53 4.28 -3.16 -25.36
C THR A 53 4.28 -4.46 -26.17
N GLY A 54 4.32 -4.33 -27.51
CA GLY A 54 4.40 -5.49 -28.40
C GLY A 54 3.06 -6.15 -28.75
N LEU A 55 1.93 -5.65 -28.23
CA LEU A 55 0.61 -6.13 -28.59
C LEU A 55 -0.15 -5.08 -29.42
N GLY A 56 -0.45 -5.40 -30.67
CA GLY A 56 -1.21 -4.52 -31.57
C GLY A 56 -2.67 -4.39 -31.14
N ARG A 57 -3.22 -3.16 -31.23
CA ARG A 57 -4.60 -2.87 -30.80
C ARG A 57 -5.68 -3.77 -31.43
N ASN A 58 -5.41 -4.35 -32.62
CA ASN A 58 -6.31 -5.23 -33.33
C ASN A 58 -6.03 -6.72 -33.13
N GLU A 59 -4.96 -7.08 -32.46
CA GLU A 59 -4.60 -8.46 -32.13
C GLU A 59 -5.54 -9.06 -31.08
N ARG A 60 -5.50 -10.39 -30.94
CA ARG A 60 -6.26 -11.09 -29.89
C ARG A 60 -5.73 -10.66 -28.54
N CYS A 61 -6.65 -10.38 -27.62
CA CYS A 61 -6.28 -9.97 -26.28
C CYS A 61 -5.52 -11.09 -25.56
N TRP A 62 -4.48 -10.72 -24.84
CA TRP A 62 -3.63 -11.60 -24.05
C TRP A 62 -4.40 -12.39 -22.97
N CYS A 63 -5.56 -11.88 -22.51
CA CYS A 63 -6.38 -12.52 -21.46
C CYS A 63 -7.11 -13.79 -21.90
N GLY A 64 -6.94 -14.26 -23.14
CA GLY A 64 -7.60 -15.47 -23.65
C GLY A 64 -9.08 -15.31 -24.00
N SER A 65 -9.67 -14.12 -23.88
CA SER A 65 -11.10 -13.88 -24.16
C SER A 65 -11.49 -14.02 -25.64
N GLY A 66 -10.53 -14.17 -26.55
CA GLY A 66 -10.74 -14.19 -28.00
C GLY A 66 -11.10 -12.85 -28.63
N ARG A 67 -11.34 -11.79 -27.83
CA ARG A 67 -11.66 -10.44 -28.30
C ARG A 67 -10.38 -9.72 -28.76
N LYS A 68 -10.55 -8.67 -29.58
CA LYS A 68 -9.45 -7.79 -29.95
C LYS A 68 -8.99 -6.96 -28.74
N TYR A 69 -7.69 -6.73 -28.60
CA TYR A 69 -7.09 -5.99 -27.48
C TYR A 69 -7.76 -4.63 -27.28
N LYS A 70 -7.98 -3.85 -28.35
CA LYS A 70 -8.64 -2.54 -28.29
C LYS A 70 -10.04 -2.52 -27.67
N VAL A 71 -10.77 -3.64 -27.74
CA VAL A 71 -12.15 -3.76 -27.23
C VAL A 71 -12.15 -4.42 -25.85
N CYS A 72 -11.06 -5.09 -25.49
CA CYS A 72 -10.95 -5.87 -24.27
C CYS A 72 -10.19 -5.12 -23.17
N HIS A 73 -8.90 -4.88 -23.35
CA HIS A 73 -8.03 -4.38 -22.29
C HIS A 73 -7.25 -3.10 -22.64
N LEU A 74 -7.14 -2.66 -23.89
CA LEU A 74 -6.30 -1.50 -24.26
C LEU A 74 -6.54 -0.25 -23.39
N ASN A 75 -7.78 -0.03 -22.92
CA ASN A 75 -8.15 1.06 -22.03
C ASN A 75 -8.66 0.53 -20.68
N ARG A 76 -8.33 -0.70 -20.33
CA ARG A 76 -8.72 -1.40 -19.09
C ARG A 76 -7.57 -2.26 -18.55
N GLU A 77 -6.35 -1.94 -18.96
CA GLU A 77 -5.18 -2.55 -18.32
C GLU A 77 -5.19 -2.14 -16.86
N GLN A 78 -4.90 -3.10 -16.01
CA GLN A 78 -4.67 -2.86 -14.60
C GLN A 78 -3.21 -3.11 -14.30
N VAL A 79 -2.65 -2.34 -13.41
CA VAL A 79 -1.34 -2.63 -12.83
C VAL A 79 -1.42 -3.98 -12.13
N PRO A 80 -0.45 -4.88 -12.28
CA PRO A 80 -0.44 -6.17 -11.57
C PRO A 80 -0.63 -6.03 -10.07
N LEU A 81 -1.22 -7.03 -9.42
CA LEU A 81 -1.49 -6.97 -7.97
C LEU A 81 -0.21 -6.77 -7.17
N GLU A 82 0.87 -7.48 -7.52
CA GLU A 82 2.19 -7.35 -6.90
C GLU A 82 2.72 -5.91 -6.89
N ASP A 83 2.46 -5.15 -7.95
CA ASP A 83 2.86 -3.74 -8.05
C ASP A 83 1.88 -2.80 -7.29
N ARG A 84 0.68 -3.27 -6.91
CA ARG A 84 -0.35 -2.49 -6.19
C ARG A 84 -0.40 -2.76 -4.68
N VAL A 85 0.36 -3.72 -4.18
CA VAL A 85 0.39 -4.08 -2.75
C VAL A 85 0.68 -2.87 -1.87
N GLY A 86 1.70 -2.08 -2.22
CA GLY A 86 2.02 -0.84 -1.51
C GLY A 86 0.92 0.22 -1.59
N TRP A 87 0.13 0.22 -2.66
CA TRP A 87 -1.02 1.13 -2.75
C TRP A 87 -2.17 0.69 -1.85
N LEU A 88 -2.44 -0.62 -1.77
CA LEU A 88 -3.44 -1.16 -0.84
C LEU A 88 -3.10 -0.81 0.61
N TYR A 89 -1.83 -1.04 1.03
CA TYR A 89 -1.35 -0.63 2.35
C TYR A 89 -1.58 0.86 2.61
N ARG A 90 -1.21 1.72 1.66
CA ARG A 90 -1.39 3.17 1.81
C ARG A 90 -2.85 3.60 1.89
N LYS A 91 -3.78 2.93 1.19
CA LYS A 91 -5.22 3.20 1.32
C LYS A 91 -5.68 3.03 2.76
N ALA A 92 -5.28 1.94 3.40
CA ALA A 92 -5.59 1.68 4.81
C ALA A 92 -4.86 2.66 5.74
N ALA A 93 -3.58 2.94 5.49
CA ALA A 93 -2.79 3.91 6.25
C ALA A 93 -3.43 5.31 6.26
N THR A 94 -3.92 5.76 5.10
CA THR A 94 -4.60 7.05 4.99
C THR A 94 -5.92 7.06 5.78
N ASP A 95 -6.62 5.93 5.85
CA ASP A 95 -7.86 5.81 6.64
C ASP A 95 -7.57 5.93 8.15
N VAL A 96 -6.45 5.38 8.62
CA VAL A 96 -5.95 5.57 10.00
C VAL A 96 -5.68 7.03 10.30
N MET A 97 -4.98 7.73 9.38
CA MET A 97 -4.58 9.13 9.56
C MET A 97 -5.79 10.08 9.57
N ASP A 98 -6.82 9.77 8.80
CA ASP A 98 -8.06 10.56 8.69
C ASP A 98 -9.12 10.14 9.73
N GLY A 99 -8.92 9.01 10.44
CA GLY A 99 -9.90 8.38 11.29
C GLY A 99 -9.71 8.63 12.80
N GLU A 100 -10.32 7.76 13.61
CA GLU A 100 -10.37 7.89 15.08
C GLU A 100 -9.16 7.25 15.79
N PHE A 101 -8.17 6.74 15.06
CA PHE A 101 -7.02 6.01 15.60
C PHE A 101 -5.87 6.88 16.13
N GLY A 102 -5.97 8.21 16.02
CA GLY A 102 -4.96 9.15 16.51
C GLY A 102 -4.51 8.92 17.96
N PRO A 103 -5.43 8.71 18.93
CA PRO A 103 -5.06 8.40 20.32
C PRO A 103 -4.24 7.12 20.47
N LEU A 104 -4.56 6.06 19.70
CA LEU A 104 -3.82 4.81 19.72
C LEU A 104 -2.44 4.97 19.08
N MET A 105 -2.34 5.66 17.93
CA MET A 105 -1.06 6.01 17.32
C MET A 105 -0.15 6.74 18.31
N LEU A 106 -0.68 7.74 19.01
CA LEU A 106 0.08 8.51 19.99
C LEU A 106 0.52 7.63 21.18
N ALA A 107 -0.31 6.69 21.64
CA ALA A 107 0.05 5.76 22.70
C ALA A 107 1.21 4.85 22.26
N CYS A 108 1.13 4.23 21.09
CA CYS A 108 2.19 3.41 20.51
C CYS A 108 3.50 4.21 20.33
N ALA A 109 3.40 5.44 19.80
CA ALA A 109 4.57 6.30 19.61
C ALA A 109 5.24 6.66 20.95
N ARG A 110 4.46 6.90 22.02
CA ARG A 110 4.99 7.15 23.36
C ARG A 110 5.74 5.94 23.92
N GLU A 111 5.21 4.74 23.74
CA GLU A 111 5.92 3.52 24.17
C GLU A 111 7.22 3.34 23.41
N ARG A 112 7.23 3.57 22.11
CA ARG A 112 8.44 3.53 21.28
C ARG A 112 9.47 4.57 21.70
N ALA A 113 9.03 5.78 22.00
CA ALA A 113 9.89 6.88 22.44
C ALA A 113 10.42 6.72 23.87
N ALA A 114 9.77 5.92 24.72
CA ALA A 114 10.11 5.77 26.13
C ALA A 114 11.53 5.24 26.39
N TYR A 115 12.15 4.61 25.40
CA TYR A 115 13.51 4.04 25.49
C TYR A 115 14.57 4.93 24.85
N SER A 116 14.25 6.16 24.53
CA SER A 116 15.17 7.13 23.91
C SER A 116 15.29 8.39 24.76
N ASP A 117 16.53 8.86 24.95
CA ASP A 117 16.82 10.13 25.63
C ASP A 117 16.69 11.35 24.69
N SER A 118 16.36 11.14 23.39
CA SER A 118 16.22 12.24 22.45
C SER A 118 14.89 12.98 22.65
N PRO A 119 14.91 14.33 22.74
CA PRO A 119 13.68 15.12 22.85
C PRO A 119 12.77 14.97 21.61
N GLU A 120 13.32 14.61 20.45
CA GLU A 120 12.58 14.39 19.21
C GLU A 120 12.08 12.94 19.05
N ALA A 121 12.31 12.07 20.03
CA ALA A 121 12.00 10.64 19.93
C ALA A 121 10.50 10.39 19.67
N LEU A 122 9.62 11.13 20.34
CA LEU A 122 8.18 11.01 20.13
C LEU A 122 7.76 11.44 18.74
N ASP A 123 8.29 12.55 18.24
CA ASP A 123 7.97 13.05 16.91
C ASP A 123 8.44 12.07 15.83
N ARG A 124 9.66 11.56 15.95
CA ARG A 124 10.17 10.50 15.05
C ARG A 124 9.36 9.22 15.14
N ALA A 125 9.02 8.76 16.34
CA ALA A 125 8.20 7.57 16.49
C ALA A 125 6.82 7.74 15.83
N LEU A 126 6.21 8.92 15.92
CA LEU A 126 4.91 9.19 15.36
C LEU A 126 4.91 9.29 13.82
N HIS A 127 5.97 9.86 13.23
CA HIS A 127 6.00 10.22 11.81
C HIS A 127 6.92 9.35 10.95
N GLU A 128 7.93 8.71 11.55
CA GLU A 128 8.98 8.01 10.81
C GLU A 128 9.10 6.52 11.18
N ASP A 129 8.50 6.07 12.32
CA ASP A 129 8.57 4.65 12.71
C ASP A 129 7.38 3.87 12.09
N PRO A 130 7.62 3.05 11.05
CA PRO A 130 6.56 2.30 10.40
C PRO A 130 5.86 1.30 11.35
N LEU A 131 6.56 0.85 12.40
CA LEU A 131 5.99 -0.09 13.37
C LEU A 131 4.78 0.51 14.12
N VAL A 132 4.78 1.82 14.38
CA VAL A 132 3.65 2.49 15.04
C VAL A 132 2.39 2.38 14.21
N LEU A 133 2.50 2.65 12.90
CA LEU A 133 1.37 2.52 11.98
C LEU A 133 0.94 1.07 11.80
N ASP A 134 1.89 0.15 11.69
CA ASP A 134 1.61 -1.28 11.52
C ASP A 134 0.88 -1.88 12.73
N VAL A 135 1.27 -1.51 13.96
CA VAL A 135 0.57 -1.93 15.18
C VAL A 135 -0.87 -1.43 15.16
N VAL A 136 -1.10 -0.17 14.81
CA VAL A 136 -2.45 0.39 14.75
C VAL A 136 -3.30 -0.29 13.67
N LEU A 137 -2.71 -0.56 12.50
CA LEU A 137 -3.40 -1.24 11.41
C LEU A 137 -3.78 -2.68 11.79
N PHE A 138 -2.82 -3.51 12.18
CA PHE A 138 -3.01 -4.95 12.22
C PHE A 138 -3.30 -5.50 13.63
N GLU A 139 -2.93 -4.79 14.69
CA GLU A 139 -3.21 -5.19 16.07
C GLU A 139 -4.24 -4.27 16.74
N GLY A 140 -4.33 -3.02 16.30
CA GLY A 140 -5.28 -2.03 16.79
C GLY A 140 -6.66 -2.09 16.15
N GLY A 141 -6.88 -2.95 15.15
CA GLY A 141 -8.17 -3.15 14.48
C GLY A 141 -8.46 -2.16 13.35
N ALA A 142 -7.58 -1.20 13.06
CA ALA A 142 -7.83 -0.18 12.05
C ALA A 142 -7.95 -0.77 10.62
N PHE A 143 -7.22 -1.85 10.33
CA PHE A 143 -7.31 -2.51 9.03
C PHE A 143 -8.63 -3.28 8.86
N GLU A 144 -9.15 -3.87 9.93
CA GLU A 144 -10.47 -4.50 9.94
C GLU A 144 -11.57 -3.45 9.69
N ASP A 145 -11.52 -2.31 10.37
CA ASP A 145 -12.44 -1.19 10.17
C ASP A 145 -12.36 -0.63 8.74
N PHE A 146 -11.15 -0.45 8.21
CA PHE A 146 -10.96 -0.07 6.80
C PHE A 146 -11.67 -1.03 5.85
N LEU A 147 -11.51 -2.34 6.04
CA LEU A 147 -12.18 -3.34 5.21
C LEU A 147 -13.69 -3.34 5.38
N ALA A 148 -14.18 -3.18 6.60
CA ALA A 148 -15.61 -3.09 6.86
C ALA A 148 -16.26 -1.89 6.16
N LEU A 149 -15.59 -0.74 6.19
CA LEU A 149 -16.11 0.51 5.64
C LEU A 149 -15.88 0.65 4.14
N ARG A 150 -14.71 0.26 3.64
CA ARG A 150 -14.24 0.54 2.27
C ARG A 150 -13.92 -0.70 1.43
N GLY A 151 -13.84 -1.88 2.03
CA GLY A 151 -13.48 -3.12 1.34
C GLY A 151 -14.37 -3.46 0.14
N HIS A 152 -15.64 -3.03 0.14
CA HIS A 152 -16.57 -3.19 -0.98
C HIS A 152 -16.21 -2.34 -2.22
N LEU A 153 -15.32 -1.36 -2.07
CA LEU A 153 -14.83 -0.51 -3.17
C LEU A 153 -13.58 -1.09 -3.82
N LEU A 154 -12.81 -1.92 -3.09
CA LEU A 154 -11.57 -2.50 -3.59
C LEU A 154 -11.81 -3.43 -4.79
N PRO A 155 -10.88 -3.49 -5.75
CA PRO A 155 -10.82 -4.57 -6.73
C PRO A 155 -10.82 -5.94 -6.04
N GLY A 156 -11.41 -6.95 -6.69
CA GLY A 156 -11.60 -8.27 -6.08
C GLY A 156 -10.29 -8.95 -5.65
N ASP A 157 -9.21 -8.77 -6.41
CA ASP A 157 -7.88 -9.29 -6.09
C ASP A 157 -7.24 -8.59 -4.88
N GLU A 158 -7.34 -7.26 -4.80
CA GLU A 158 -6.89 -6.49 -3.63
C GLU A 158 -7.70 -6.83 -2.38
N ARG A 159 -9.02 -6.98 -2.52
CA ARG A 159 -9.87 -7.38 -1.41
C ARG A 159 -9.50 -8.75 -0.88
N SER A 160 -9.28 -9.73 -1.76
CA SER A 160 -8.86 -11.07 -1.35
C SER A 160 -7.50 -11.08 -0.66
N LEU A 161 -6.55 -10.25 -1.11
CA LEU A 161 -5.26 -10.08 -0.44
C LEU A 161 -5.43 -9.43 0.94
N ALA A 162 -6.25 -8.38 1.03
CA ALA A 162 -6.52 -7.69 2.28
C ALA A 162 -7.19 -8.60 3.32
N GLU A 163 -8.15 -9.44 2.90
CA GLU A 163 -8.77 -10.45 3.76
C GLU A 163 -7.74 -11.49 4.26
N GLN A 164 -6.73 -11.83 3.45
CA GLN A 164 -5.63 -12.71 3.89
C GLN A 164 -4.72 -12.01 4.91
N TRP A 165 -4.44 -10.72 4.77
CA TRP A 165 -3.62 -9.98 5.72
C TRP A 165 -4.20 -9.97 7.13
N LEU A 166 -5.53 -9.98 7.28
CA LEU A 166 -6.18 -10.10 8.61
C LEU A 166 -5.90 -11.43 9.31
N LEU A 167 -5.51 -12.47 8.56
CA LEU A 167 -5.23 -13.79 9.11
C LEU A 167 -3.77 -13.97 9.53
N VAL A 168 -2.91 -13.02 9.20
CA VAL A 168 -1.47 -13.11 9.48
C VAL A 168 -1.20 -12.46 10.83
N GLU A 169 -0.62 -13.23 11.74
CA GLU A 169 -0.09 -12.71 13.00
C GLU A 169 1.34 -12.21 12.78
N ARG A 170 1.65 -11.07 13.36
CA ARG A 170 3.01 -10.56 13.37
C ARG A 170 3.95 -11.54 14.08
N SER A 171 5.12 -11.72 13.53
CA SER A 171 6.16 -12.56 14.10
C SER A 171 7.53 -11.91 13.96
N VAL A 172 8.49 -12.42 14.71
CA VAL A 172 9.90 -12.09 14.55
C VAL A 172 10.52 -13.08 13.57
N HIS A 173 11.24 -12.56 12.60
CA HIS A 173 11.90 -13.35 11.58
C HIS A 173 13.42 -13.21 11.67
N GLU A 174 14.13 -14.33 11.66
CA GLU A 174 15.57 -14.39 11.55
C GLU A 174 15.99 -14.42 10.08
N VAL A 175 16.92 -13.59 9.67
CA VAL A 175 17.52 -13.63 8.34
C VAL A 175 18.43 -14.84 8.23
N VAL A 176 18.10 -15.81 7.40
CA VAL A 176 18.89 -17.05 7.22
C VAL A 176 19.74 -17.04 5.97
N ALA A 177 19.37 -16.27 4.94
CA ALA A 177 20.19 -16.02 3.75
C ALA A 177 19.88 -14.65 3.15
N VAL A 178 20.86 -14.04 2.49
CA VAL A 178 20.74 -12.73 1.83
C VAL A 178 21.22 -12.84 0.39
N ARG A 179 20.47 -12.24 -0.51
CA ARG A 179 20.80 -12.01 -1.92
C ARG A 179 20.77 -10.50 -2.18
N PRO A 180 21.90 -9.79 -2.00
CA PRO A 180 21.95 -8.34 -2.12
C PRO A 180 21.39 -7.83 -3.45
N GLY A 181 20.45 -6.87 -3.39
CA GLY A 181 19.76 -6.32 -4.56
C GLY A 181 18.65 -7.20 -5.15
N GLU A 182 18.34 -8.36 -4.53
CA GLU A 182 17.27 -9.26 -4.98
C GLU A 182 16.26 -9.54 -3.86
N GLY A 183 16.77 -9.86 -2.65
CA GLY A 183 15.93 -10.22 -1.52
C GLY A 183 16.65 -11.01 -0.45
N MET A 184 15.89 -11.65 0.42
CA MET A 184 16.41 -12.45 1.51
C MET A 184 15.50 -13.65 1.80
N THR A 185 16.06 -14.65 2.45
CA THR A 185 15.31 -15.77 3.03
C THR A 185 15.22 -15.52 4.54
N VAL A 186 14.04 -15.57 5.08
CA VAL A 186 13.80 -15.39 6.52
C VAL A 186 13.12 -16.61 7.12
N ARG A 187 13.36 -16.85 8.40
CA ARG A 187 12.71 -17.91 9.18
C ARG A 187 11.89 -17.28 10.30
N ASP A 188 10.60 -17.58 10.35
CA ASP A 188 9.74 -17.22 11.47
C ASP A 188 10.25 -17.90 12.75
N VAL A 189 10.56 -17.12 13.78
CA VAL A 189 11.11 -17.63 15.04
C VAL A 189 10.08 -18.44 15.83
N ARG A 190 8.79 -18.13 15.67
CA ARG A 190 7.69 -18.79 16.40
C ARG A 190 7.30 -20.12 15.77
N THR A 191 7.17 -20.15 14.43
CA THR A 191 6.66 -21.34 13.71
C THR A 191 7.78 -22.19 13.09
N GLY A 192 8.94 -21.58 12.82
CA GLY A 192 10.04 -22.19 12.07
C GLY A 192 9.86 -22.16 10.56
N ASP A 193 8.77 -21.58 10.06
CA ASP A 193 8.49 -21.49 8.63
C ASP A 193 9.52 -20.63 7.91
N ILE A 194 9.86 -21.01 6.70
CA ILE A 194 10.81 -20.28 5.86
C ILE A 194 10.06 -19.54 4.76
N CYS A 195 10.34 -18.25 4.63
CA CYS A 195 9.76 -17.37 3.63
C CYS A 195 10.84 -16.67 2.78
N GLU A 196 10.56 -16.52 1.49
CA GLU A 196 11.36 -15.73 0.58
C GLU A 196 10.80 -14.32 0.52
N VAL A 197 11.64 -13.33 0.79
CA VAL A 197 11.29 -11.90 0.76
C VAL A 197 11.99 -11.24 -0.41
N SER A 198 11.20 -10.67 -1.32
CA SER A 198 11.71 -9.82 -2.41
C SER A 198 11.84 -8.39 -1.89
N GLU A 199 13.08 -7.97 -1.64
CA GLU A 199 13.37 -6.63 -1.12
C GLU A 199 14.72 -6.15 -1.65
N LEU A 200 14.68 -5.15 -2.52
CA LEU A 200 15.86 -4.71 -3.25
C LEU A 200 16.82 -3.89 -2.39
N SER A 201 16.26 -2.96 -1.60
CA SER A 201 17.05 -1.98 -0.84
C SER A 201 17.59 -2.58 0.46
N ALA A 202 16.70 -3.12 1.29
CA ALA A 202 17.07 -3.67 2.59
C ALA A 202 18.01 -4.88 2.47
N SER A 203 17.86 -5.71 1.42
CA SER A 203 18.73 -6.87 1.20
C SER A 203 20.21 -6.52 1.05
N SER A 204 20.54 -5.26 0.70
CA SER A 204 21.92 -4.78 0.65
C SER A 204 22.49 -4.34 2.01
N MET A 205 21.65 -4.19 3.03
CA MET A 205 22.03 -3.68 4.35
C MET A 205 21.91 -4.72 5.46
N VAL A 206 21.02 -5.70 5.30
CA VAL A 206 20.78 -6.74 6.32
C VAL A 206 21.85 -7.82 6.30
N ARG A 207 22.02 -8.51 7.44
CA ARG A 207 22.97 -9.60 7.60
C ARG A 207 22.28 -10.87 8.09
N VAL A 208 22.84 -12.01 7.69
CA VAL A 208 22.42 -13.31 8.23
C VAL A 208 22.56 -13.31 9.77
N GLY A 209 21.53 -13.80 10.45
CA GLY A 209 21.43 -13.83 11.92
C GLY A 209 20.79 -12.57 12.53
N GLU A 210 20.44 -11.56 11.75
CA GLU A 210 19.65 -10.42 12.23
C GLU A 210 18.16 -10.79 12.33
N PHE A 211 17.45 -10.09 13.22
CA PHE A 211 16.03 -10.32 13.48
C PHE A 211 15.23 -9.08 13.12
N TYR A 212 14.09 -9.32 12.47
CA TYR A 212 13.15 -8.29 12.01
C TYR A 212 11.71 -8.69 12.33
N CYS A 213 10.85 -7.72 12.55
CA CYS A 213 9.39 -7.88 12.68
C CYS A 213 8.66 -6.92 11.72
#